data_0f852b14bf9aeddf20648022909d6b76
#
_entry.id   0f852b14bf9aeddf20648022909d6b76
#
_cell.length_a   1.000
_cell.length_b   1.000
_cell.length_c   1.000
_cell.angle_alpha   90.00
_cell.angle_beta   90.00
_cell.angle_gamma   90.00
#
_symmetry.space_group_name_H-M   'P 1'
#
loop_
_entity.id
_entity.type
_entity.pdbx_description
1 polymer ?
#
loop_
_entity_poly.entity_id
_entity_poly.type
_entity_poly.pdbx_seq_one_letter_code
_entity_poly.pdbx_strand_id
1 'polypeptide(L)'
;AIDSKLRSCDLVKLQVRDVTRGTQILKRAMILQQKTHQPVQFELTVQTREALSTWIQQAKLSSEDYLFKSRRKLAEHISTRQYARIVSGWVASIGLDPAEYGTHSIRRTKVSLIYRRTKNLRAVQLLLGHRKLESTVRYLGIEVDDALDISEQTEI
;
A
#
# COMPACT_ATOMS: atom_id res chain seq x y z
N ALA A 1 3.64 -0.16 3.86
CA ALA A 1 3.10 -0.77 2.63
C ALA A 1 1.61 -1.09 2.75
N ILE A 2 1.20 -1.84 3.75
CA ILE A 2 -0.21 -2.28 3.95
C ILE A 2 -1.14 -1.07 4.08
N ASP A 3 -0.84 -0.12 4.95
CA ASP A 3 -1.68 1.08 5.16
C ASP A 3 -1.81 1.93 3.91
N SER A 4 -0.72 2.19 3.20
CA SER A 4 -0.73 3.06 2.03
C SER A 4 -1.41 2.43 0.82
N LYS A 5 -1.45 1.11 0.72
CA LYS A 5 -2.01 0.39 -0.43
C LYS A 5 -1.41 0.83 -1.78
N LEU A 6 -0.20 1.42 -1.74
CA LEU A 6 0.50 1.92 -2.92
C LEU A 6 1.07 0.78 -3.76
N ARG A 7 1.24 1.04 -5.06
CA ARG A 7 2.02 0.17 -5.92
C ARG A 7 3.50 0.22 -5.52
N SER A 8 4.22 -0.85 -5.78
CA SER A 8 5.66 -0.93 -5.46
C SER A 8 6.45 0.25 -6.02
N CYS A 9 6.16 0.67 -7.26
CA CYS A 9 6.83 1.82 -7.89
C CYS A 9 6.57 3.15 -7.16
N ASP A 10 5.38 3.33 -6.61
CA ASP A 10 5.02 4.52 -5.85
C ASP A 10 5.60 4.45 -4.43
N LEU A 11 5.50 3.27 -3.80
CA LEU A 11 5.98 3.05 -2.42
C LEU A 11 7.49 3.31 -2.28
N VAL A 12 8.31 2.75 -3.19
CA VAL A 12 9.77 2.87 -3.08
C VAL A 12 10.29 4.28 -3.31
N LYS A 13 9.49 5.15 -3.92
CA LYS A 13 9.81 6.55 -4.19
C LYS A 13 9.24 7.54 -3.17
N LEU A 14 8.63 7.07 -2.10
CA LEU A 14 8.19 7.97 -1.04
C LEU A 14 9.37 8.70 -0.42
N GLN A 15 9.25 10.02 -0.33
CA GLN A 15 10.18 10.89 0.38
C GLN A 15 9.63 11.23 1.77
N VAL A 16 10.49 11.68 2.65
CA VAL A 16 10.09 12.10 4.00
C VAL A 16 9.01 13.17 3.94
N ARG A 17 9.15 14.18 3.06
CA ARG A 17 8.16 15.26 2.86
C ARG A 17 6.77 14.77 2.45
N ASP A 18 6.66 13.61 1.82
CA ASP A 18 5.35 13.06 1.41
C ASP A 18 4.51 12.59 2.61
N VAL A 19 5.17 12.27 3.72
CA VAL A 19 4.53 11.72 4.92
C VAL A 19 4.69 12.62 6.15
N THR A 20 5.37 13.77 6.01
CA THR A 20 5.62 14.70 7.12
C THR A 20 5.15 16.12 6.81
N ARG A 21 4.93 16.90 7.86
CA ARG A 21 4.79 18.36 7.80
C ARG A 21 5.66 18.95 8.91
N GLY A 22 6.79 19.54 8.51
CA GLY A 22 7.86 19.87 9.46
C GLY A 22 8.37 18.59 10.13
N THR A 23 8.35 18.55 11.44
CA THR A 23 8.80 17.38 12.24
C THR A 23 7.69 16.35 12.52
N GLN A 24 6.44 16.67 12.18
CA GLN A 24 5.31 15.81 12.49
C GLN A 24 4.97 14.85 11.36
N ILE A 25 4.75 13.58 11.68
CA ILE A 25 4.22 12.60 10.75
C ILE A 25 2.72 12.85 10.55
N LEU A 26 2.29 12.92 9.29
CA LEU A 26 0.90 13.13 8.91
C LEU A 26 0.01 11.93 9.29
N LYS A 27 -1.26 12.19 9.61
CA LYS A 27 -2.28 11.13 9.75
C LYS A 27 -2.73 10.60 8.38
N ARG A 28 -2.71 11.44 7.37
CA ARG A 28 -3.03 11.14 5.96
C ARG A 28 -2.00 11.78 5.06
N ALA A 29 -1.58 11.06 4.07
CA ALA A 29 -0.66 11.53 3.04
C ALA A 29 -1.30 11.40 1.66
N MET A 30 -0.81 12.16 0.70
CA MET A 30 -1.28 12.14 -0.68
C MET A 30 -0.06 12.13 -1.62
N ILE A 31 -0.12 11.27 -2.63
CA ILE A 31 0.87 11.25 -3.70
C ILE A 31 0.19 11.19 -5.07
N LEU A 32 0.92 11.58 -6.09
CA LEU A 32 0.55 11.35 -7.48
C LEU A 32 1.09 9.99 -7.93
N GLN A 33 0.21 9.04 -8.29
CA GLN A 33 0.64 7.72 -8.75
C GLN A 33 1.34 7.81 -10.11
N GLN A 34 2.50 7.15 -10.25
CA GLN A 34 3.30 7.18 -11.48
C GLN A 34 2.56 6.58 -12.69
N LYS A 35 1.88 5.46 -12.49
CA LYS A 35 1.23 4.73 -13.60
C LYS A 35 -0.07 5.38 -14.10
N THR A 36 -0.84 6.01 -13.20
CA THR A 36 -2.19 6.52 -13.51
C THR A 36 -2.26 8.03 -13.55
N HIS A 37 -1.22 8.71 -13.02
CA HIS A 37 -1.18 10.16 -12.82
C HIS A 37 -2.42 10.67 -12.05
N GLN A 38 -2.93 9.83 -11.11
CA GLN A 38 -4.04 10.19 -10.24
C GLN A 38 -3.53 10.44 -8.82
N PRO A 39 -4.04 11.48 -8.14
CA PRO A 39 -3.78 11.65 -6.72
C PRO A 39 -4.44 10.52 -5.94
N VAL A 40 -3.70 9.95 -5.01
CA VAL A 40 -4.21 8.94 -4.07
C VAL A 40 -3.86 9.37 -2.67
N GLN A 41 -4.90 9.42 -1.82
CA GLN A 41 -4.73 9.63 -0.40
C GLN A 41 -4.69 8.28 0.33
N PHE A 42 -3.87 8.22 1.36
CA PHE A 42 -3.80 7.06 2.24
C PHE A 42 -3.60 7.48 3.69
N GLU A 43 -4.11 6.66 4.57
CA GLU A 43 -3.93 6.84 6.01
C GLU A 43 -2.61 6.25 6.49
N LEU A 44 -2.09 6.82 7.56
CA LEU A 44 -0.96 6.31 8.33
C LEU A 44 -1.48 6.01 9.74
N THR A 45 -1.59 4.74 10.09
CA THR A 45 -2.01 4.29 11.42
C THR A 45 -1.06 4.80 12.50
N VAL A 46 -1.48 4.75 13.77
CA VAL A 46 -0.62 5.15 14.90
C VAL A 46 0.70 4.36 14.85
N GLN A 47 0.62 3.05 14.74
CA GLN A 47 1.78 2.15 14.66
C GLN A 47 2.71 2.51 13.49
N THR A 48 2.15 2.78 12.31
CA THR A 48 2.96 3.16 11.13
C THR A 48 3.64 4.52 11.34
N ARG A 49 2.96 5.48 11.98
CA ARG A 49 3.55 6.79 12.27
C ARG A 49 4.70 6.71 13.26
N GLU A 50 4.54 5.92 14.31
CA GLU A 50 5.61 5.67 15.31
C GLU A 50 6.83 5.01 14.65
N ALA A 51 6.60 3.97 13.84
CA ALA A 51 7.68 3.33 13.09
C ALA A 51 8.39 4.28 12.11
N LEU A 52 7.63 5.14 11.40
CA LEU A 52 8.21 6.15 10.51
C LEU A 52 9.02 7.19 11.29
N SER A 53 8.51 7.68 12.42
CA SER A 53 9.22 8.64 13.27
C SER A 53 10.56 8.07 13.74
N THR A 54 10.53 6.86 14.30
CA THR A 54 11.73 6.16 14.74
C THR A 54 12.73 5.96 13.60
N TRP A 55 12.25 5.51 12.45
CA TRP A 55 13.08 5.28 11.26
C TRP A 55 13.74 6.56 10.74
N ILE A 56 12.98 7.65 10.59
CA ILE A 56 13.48 8.93 10.11
C ILE A 56 14.58 9.45 11.02
N GLN A 57 14.39 9.35 12.33
CA GLN A 57 15.38 9.77 13.33
C GLN A 57 16.64 8.89 13.31
N GLN A 58 16.48 7.57 13.35
CA GLN A 58 17.62 6.62 13.35
C GLN A 58 18.45 6.71 12.07
N ALA A 59 17.79 6.82 10.92
CA ALA A 59 18.46 6.93 9.63
C ALA A 59 18.88 8.37 9.29
N LYS A 60 18.61 9.35 10.18
CA LYS A 60 18.93 10.78 10.02
C LYS A 60 18.48 11.33 8.67
N LEU A 61 17.23 11.02 8.30
CA LEU A 61 16.67 11.44 7.02
C LEU A 61 16.20 12.89 7.06
N SER A 62 16.56 13.66 6.02
CA SER A 62 16.01 14.99 5.75
C SER A 62 14.71 14.93 4.97
N SER A 63 14.01 16.06 4.80
CA SER A 63 12.72 16.13 4.10
C SER A 63 12.80 15.63 2.65
N GLU A 64 13.91 15.89 1.97
CA GLU A 64 14.14 15.55 0.56
C GLU A 64 14.60 14.09 0.36
N ASP A 65 14.95 13.42 1.44
CA ASP A 65 15.44 12.06 1.38
C ASP A 65 14.31 11.07 1.08
N TYR A 66 14.65 10.02 0.33
CA TYR A 66 13.75 8.88 0.18
C TYR A 66 13.64 8.09 1.48
N LEU A 67 12.42 7.67 1.85
CA LEU A 67 12.20 6.83 3.04
C LEU A 67 12.96 5.50 2.96
N PHE A 68 13.13 4.97 1.76
CA PHE A 68 13.79 3.69 1.51
C PHE A 68 15.04 3.89 0.67
N LYS A 69 16.07 4.52 1.26
CA LYS A 69 17.35 4.76 0.60
C LYS A 69 18.00 3.47 0.12
N SER A 70 18.61 3.55 -1.05
CA SER A 70 19.45 2.47 -1.57
C SER A 70 20.80 2.43 -0.85
N ARG A 71 21.32 1.22 -0.61
CA ARG A 71 22.70 1.04 -0.18
C ARG A 71 23.70 1.18 -1.34
N ARG A 72 23.22 1.19 -2.58
CA ARG A 72 24.07 1.37 -3.76
C ARG A 72 24.30 2.86 -4.01
N LYS A 73 25.57 3.28 -4.17
CA LYS A 73 25.93 4.69 -4.37
C LYS A 73 25.26 5.37 -5.58
N LEU A 74 24.89 4.60 -6.61
CA LEU A 74 24.29 5.11 -7.84
C LEU A 74 22.75 5.14 -7.85
N ALA A 75 22.10 4.78 -6.75
CA ALA A 75 20.65 4.77 -6.67
C ALA A 75 20.16 5.46 -5.39
N GLU A 76 19.28 6.42 -5.51
CA GLU A 76 18.76 7.20 -4.39
C GLU A 76 17.82 6.40 -3.49
N HIS A 77 17.05 5.50 -4.08
CA HIS A 77 16.09 4.64 -3.36
C HIS A 77 16.21 3.17 -3.79
N ILE A 78 15.63 2.25 -3.01
CA ILE A 78 15.58 0.83 -3.38
C ILE A 78 14.74 0.65 -4.64
N SER A 79 15.12 -0.31 -5.48
CA SER A 79 14.32 -0.68 -6.65
C SER A 79 13.08 -1.50 -6.26
N THR A 80 12.07 -1.54 -7.14
CA THR A 80 10.91 -2.42 -6.97
C THR A 80 11.31 -3.89 -6.87
N ARG A 81 12.38 -4.29 -7.57
CA ARG A 81 12.95 -5.65 -7.48
C ARG A 81 13.55 -5.92 -6.10
N GLN A 82 14.24 -4.94 -5.51
CA GLN A 82 14.76 -5.09 -4.15
C GLN A 82 13.63 -5.16 -3.13
N TYR A 83 12.60 -4.33 -3.28
CA TYR A 83 11.41 -4.42 -2.43
C TYR A 83 10.73 -5.79 -2.55
N ALA A 84 10.60 -6.33 -3.77
CA ALA A 84 10.04 -7.68 -3.95
C ALA A 84 10.85 -8.75 -3.21
N ARG A 85 12.18 -8.69 -3.25
CA ARG A 85 13.05 -9.62 -2.49
C ARG A 85 12.84 -9.50 -0.97
N ILE A 86 12.68 -8.27 -0.47
CA ILE A 86 12.39 -8.05 0.96
C ILE A 86 11.07 -8.70 1.33
N VAL A 87 10.02 -8.50 0.53
CA VAL A 87 8.71 -9.13 0.75
C VAL A 87 8.81 -10.64 0.72
N SER A 88 9.51 -11.22 -0.28
CA SER A 88 9.73 -12.67 -0.34
C SER A 88 10.44 -13.21 0.91
N GLY A 89 11.43 -12.48 1.43
CA GLY A 89 12.10 -12.83 2.69
C GLY A 89 11.15 -12.81 3.89
N TRP A 90 10.27 -11.82 3.99
CA TRP A 90 9.25 -11.78 5.05
C TRP A 90 8.25 -12.94 4.94
N VAL A 91 7.78 -13.24 3.73
CA VAL A 91 6.86 -14.36 3.48
C VAL A 91 7.50 -15.69 3.92
N ALA A 92 8.75 -15.93 3.51
CA ALA A 92 9.49 -17.13 3.90
C ALA A 92 9.70 -17.21 5.43
N SER A 93 9.99 -16.07 6.08
CA SER A 93 10.25 -16.05 7.53
C SER A 93 9.04 -16.42 8.40
N ILE A 94 7.83 -16.33 7.85
CA ILE A 94 6.59 -16.74 8.52
C ILE A 94 6.07 -18.09 8.02
N GLY A 95 6.89 -18.84 7.26
CA GLY A 95 6.56 -20.18 6.79
C GLY A 95 5.63 -20.26 5.59
N LEU A 96 5.38 -19.14 4.88
CA LEU A 96 4.58 -19.13 3.66
C LEU A 96 5.46 -19.25 2.40
N ASP A 97 4.85 -19.73 1.32
CA ASP A 97 5.55 -19.85 0.04
C ASP A 97 5.70 -18.47 -0.65
N PRO A 98 6.93 -17.97 -0.88
CA PRO A 98 7.15 -16.72 -1.59
C PRO A 98 6.68 -16.71 -3.06
N ALA A 99 6.40 -17.85 -3.66
CA ALA A 99 5.84 -17.94 -5.01
C ALA A 99 4.37 -17.52 -5.03
N GLU A 100 3.64 -17.78 -3.95
CA GLU A 100 2.21 -17.46 -3.79
C GLU A 100 1.96 -16.00 -3.36
N TYR A 101 2.92 -15.40 -2.64
CA TYR A 101 2.75 -14.11 -1.98
C TYR A 101 3.83 -13.10 -2.41
N GLY A 102 3.40 -12.03 -3.06
CA GLY A 102 4.30 -10.97 -3.49
C GLY A 102 3.87 -9.58 -3.01
N THR A 103 4.48 -8.56 -3.61
CA THR A 103 4.16 -7.15 -3.29
C THR A 103 2.71 -6.77 -3.56
N HIS A 104 2.05 -7.43 -4.51
CA HIS A 104 0.62 -7.27 -4.77
C HIS A 104 -0.25 -7.83 -3.66
N SER A 105 0.16 -8.93 -3.03
CA SER A 105 -0.53 -9.50 -1.87
C SER A 105 -0.54 -8.51 -0.70
N ILE A 106 0.61 -7.91 -0.38
CA ILE A 106 0.73 -6.85 0.63
C ILE A 106 -0.24 -5.69 0.34
N ARG A 107 -0.30 -5.26 -0.93
CA ARG A 107 -1.20 -4.17 -1.33
C ARG A 107 -2.68 -4.56 -1.21
N ARG A 108 -3.02 -5.81 -1.55
CA ARG A 108 -4.41 -6.32 -1.51
C ARG A 108 -4.93 -6.52 -0.09
N THR A 109 -4.09 -6.88 0.86
CA THR A 109 -4.48 -7.30 2.21
C THR A 109 -5.51 -6.36 2.84
N LYS A 110 -5.18 -5.09 2.99
CA LYS A 110 -6.07 -4.13 3.67
C LYS A 110 -7.34 -3.83 2.88
N VAL A 111 -7.25 -3.72 1.57
CA VAL A 111 -8.43 -3.42 0.74
C VAL A 111 -9.39 -4.60 0.66
N SER A 112 -8.89 -5.83 0.65
CA SER A 112 -9.73 -7.03 0.73
C SER A 112 -10.46 -7.12 2.07
N LEU A 113 -9.79 -6.81 3.18
CA LEU A 113 -10.41 -6.73 4.50
C LEU A 113 -11.48 -5.64 4.57
N ILE A 114 -11.19 -4.45 4.02
CA ILE A 114 -12.16 -3.36 3.95
C ILE A 114 -13.39 -3.79 3.14
N TYR A 115 -13.18 -4.40 1.97
CA TYR A 115 -14.28 -4.87 1.14
C TYR A 115 -15.11 -5.95 1.85
N ARG A 116 -14.48 -6.95 2.42
CA ARG A 116 -15.19 -8.00 3.19
C ARG A 116 -16.05 -7.43 4.30
N ARG A 117 -15.55 -6.41 4.99
CA ARG A 117 -16.26 -5.79 6.12
C ARG A 117 -17.40 -4.85 5.68
N THR A 118 -17.21 -4.12 4.57
CA THR A 118 -18.11 -3.00 4.23
C THR A 118 -18.92 -3.23 2.96
N LYS A 119 -18.49 -4.19 2.12
CA LYS A 119 -19.01 -4.42 0.76
C LYS A 119 -19.00 -3.15 -0.13
N ASN A 120 -18.29 -2.11 0.29
CA ASN A 120 -18.24 -0.81 -0.39
C ASN A 120 -17.12 -0.78 -1.46
N LEU A 121 -17.48 -1.21 -2.66
CA LEU A 121 -16.58 -1.29 -3.81
C LEU A 121 -16.04 0.09 -4.23
N ARG A 122 -16.87 1.14 -4.11
CA ARG A 122 -16.45 2.52 -4.44
C ARG A 122 -15.38 3.04 -3.49
N ALA A 123 -15.51 2.77 -2.20
CA ALA A 123 -14.47 3.13 -1.23
C ALA A 123 -13.13 2.44 -1.57
N VAL A 124 -13.16 1.15 -1.93
CA VAL A 124 -11.96 0.42 -2.34
C VAL A 124 -11.36 0.99 -3.62
N GLN A 125 -12.19 1.33 -4.61
CA GLN A 125 -11.75 1.96 -5.85
C GLN A 125 -10.98 3.26 -5.59
N LEU A 126 -11.51 4.12 -4.73
CA LEU A 126 -10.87 5.40 -4.35
C LEU A 126 -9.54 5.16 -3.63
N LEU A 127 -9.49 4.22 -2.67
CA LEU A 127 -8.29 3.86 -1.92
C LEU A 127 -7.17 3.30 -2.80
N LEU A 128 -7.50 2.62 -3.90
CA LEU A 128 -6.54 2.07 -4.86
C LEU A 128 -6.15 3.07 -5.95
N GLY A 129 -6.93 4.13 -6.14
CA GLY A 129 -6.77 5.07 -7.24
C GLY A 129 -7.05 4.42 -8.60
N HIS A 130 -8.06 3.56 -8.68
CA HIS A 130 -8.49 2.96 -9.94
C HIS A 130 -9.46 3.87 -10.67
N ARG A 131 -9.21 4.13 -11.95
CA ARG A 131 -10.10 4.95 -12.80
C ARG A 131 -11.44 4.26 -13.07
N LYS A 132 -11.39 2.95 -13.34
CA LYS A 132 -12.55 2.13 -13.69
C LYS A 132 -12.92 1.20 -12.54
N LEU A 133 -14.21 1.05 -12.28
CA LEU A 133 -14.72 0.17 -11.22
C LEU A 133 -14.40 -1.30 -11.52
N GLU A 134 -14.48 -1.69 -12.79
CA GLU A 134 -14.16 -3.05 -13.27
C GLU A 134 -12.72 -3.45 -12.91
N SER A 135 -11.80 -2.50 -12.88
CA SER A 135 -10.43 -2.76 -12.43
C SER A 135 -10.37 -3.12 -10.94
N THR A 136 -11.30 -2.60 -10.15
CA THR A 136 -11.39 -2.91 -8.70
C THR A 136 -12.06 -4.26 -8.50
N VAL A 137 -13.12 -4.55 -9.23
CA VAL A 137 -13.80 -5.87 -9.24
C VAL A 137 -12.79 -6.97 -9.53
N ARG A 138 -12.11 -6.88 -10.68
CA ARG A 138 -11.08 -7.83 -11.08
C ARG A 138 -9.93 -7.91 -10.06
N TYR A 139 -9.53 -6.79 -9.50
CA TYR A 139 -8.45 -6.75 -8.51
C TYR A 139 -8.80 -7.46 -7.20
N LEU A 140 -10.04 -7.39 -6.77
CA LEU A 140 -10.55 -8.09 -5.58
C LEU A 140 -10.88 -9.55 -5.86
N GLY A 141 -11.04 -9.94 -7.13
CA GLY A 141 -11.49 -11.28 -7.50
C GLY A 141 -12.95 -11.50 -7.13
N ILE A 142 -13.81 -10.48 -7.32
CA ILE A 142 -15.25 -10.58 -7.04
C ILE A 142 -15.89 -11.35 -8.20
N GLU A 143 -16.57 -12.41 -7.88
CA GLU A 143 -17.28 -13.29 -8.82
C GLU A 143 -18.78 -13.24 -8.60
N VAL A 144 -19.54 -13.93 -9.45
CA VAL A 144 -21.00 -13.98 -9.36
C VAL A 144 -21.46 -14.60 -8.03
N ASP A 145 -20.71 -15.59 -7.54
CA ASP A 145 -21.01 -16.27 -6.28
C ASP A 145 -20.99 -15.28 -5.09
N ASP A 146 -20.06 -14.31 -5.07
CA ASP A 146 -20.06 -13.25 -4.05
C ASP A 146 -21.36 -12.42 -4.05
N ALA A 147 -21.96 -12.23 -5.24
CA ALA A 147 -23.21 -11.49 -5.37
C ALA A 147 -24.41 -12.35 -4.93
N LEU A 148 -24.38 -13.64 -5.21
CA LEU A 148 -25.40 -14.59 -4.76
C LEU A 148 -25.40 -14.72 -3.24
N ASP A 149 -24.24 -14.85 -2.62
CA ASP A 149 -24.09 -14.89 -1.16
C ASP A 149 -24.73 -13.65 -0.49
N ILE A 150 -24.52 -12.47 -1.07
CA ILE A 150 -25.13 -11.22 -0.56
C ILE A 150 -26.66 -11.26 -0.74
N SER A 151 -27.13 -11.75 -1.87
CA SER A 151 -28.56 -11.86 -2.16
C SER A 151 -29.26 -12.80 -1.19
N GLU A 152 -28.67 -13.97 -0.91
CA GLU A 152 -29.20 -14.97 0.03
C GLU A 152 -29.27 -14.46 1.47
N GLN A 153 -28.32 -13.58 1.86
CA GLN A 153 -28.30 -12.97 3.19
C GLN A 153 -29.27 -11.78 3.33
N THR A 154 -29.94 -11.38 2.24
CA THR A 154 -30.87 -10.25 2.22
C THR A 154 -32.31 -10.79 2.12
N GLU A 155 -32.90 -11.04 3.29
CA GLU A 155 -34.33 -11.38 3.39
C GLU A 155 -35.20 -10.10 3.29
N ILE A 156 -36.41 -10.21 2.66
CA ILE A 156 -37.36 -9.11 2.56
C ILE A 156 -38.44 -9.30 3.65
#